data_50385ea09d8b07264eec81bc5304712d
#
_entry.id   50385ea09d8b07264eec81bc5304712d
#
_cell.length_a   1.000
_cell.length_b   1.000
_cell.length_c   1.000
_cell.angle_alpha   90.00
_cell.angle_beta   90.00
_cell.angle_gamma   90.00
#
_symmetry.space_group_name_H-M   'P 1'
#
loop_
_entity.id
_entity.type
_entity.pdbx_description
1 polymer ?
#
loop_
_entity_poly.entity_id
_entity_poly.type
_entity_poly.pdbx_seq_one_letter_code
_entity_poly.pdbx_strand_id
1 'polypeptide(L)'
;MLVDDRDVLSFGVPLDVRIAWLRQVHPYADIRIGEGRALPEEVRAESLAIRADPVRRWSSLHPVVQGGLTIRVCVVGAESTGKTTLVDEMARRHATHRIGEYGRDYTVMKKSAGTNDHWDTADFVRIAREQQRMEDYAAVGAGPLLFCDTDAMTTALWHERYLGSHSSEVERIGRMRTYDLFVLCDIDIPWEADAVRLGAETRSTMHERFLELLTVERTEPWVLVSGSVWQRCEAVDAEIARLRLLTPAAMYAASRWRVNGAAAG
;
A
#
# COMPACT_ATOMS: atom_id res chain seq x y z
N MET A 1 23.59 7.98 10.75
CA MET A 1 23.77 7.61 9.33
C MET A 1 24.59 8.71 8.68
N LEU A 2 25.83 8.40 8.26
CA LEU A 2 26.70 9.34 7.53
C LEU A 2 26.33 9.26 6.05
N VAL A 3 26.03 10.39 5.48
CA VAL A 3 25.65 10.54 4.08
C VAL A 3 26.66 11.46 3.42
N ASP A 4 27.43 10.94 2.47
CA ASP A 4 28.34 11.75 1.65
C ASP A 4 27.56 12.46 0.55
N ASP A 5 27.84 13.74 0.29
CA ASP A 5 27.16 14.57 -0.71
C ASP A 5 27.44 14.11 -2.16
N ARG A 6 28.53 13.37 -2.39
CA ARG A 6 28.94 12.84 -3.70
C ARG A 6 28.39 11.46 -4.02
N ASP A 7 28.13 10.64 -3.00
CA ASP A 7 27.69 9.25 -3.15
C ASP A 7 26.21 9.05 -2.85
N VAL A 8 25.56 10.06 -2.25
CA VAL A 8 24.15 10.00 -1.95
C VAL A 8 23.36 10.25 -3.19
N LEU A 9 23.08 9.12 -3.85
CA LEU A 9 21.94 8.98 -4.72
C LEU A 9 21.69 10.22 -5.58
N SER A 10 22.36 10.33 -6.69
CA SER A 10 22.05 11.28 -7.76
C SER A 10 20.67 10.97 -8.37
N PHE A 11 19.62 11.08 -7.54
CA PHE A 11 18.22 11.04 -7.99
C PHE A 11 17.74 12.40 -8.51
N GLY A 12 18.64 13.32 -8.79
CA GLY A 12 18.26 14.66 -9.22
C GLY A 12 17.57 15.52 -8.15
N VAL A 13 17.47 15.03 -6.91
CA VAL A 13 16.86 15.77 -5.79
C VAL A 13 17.93 16.53 -5.02
N PRO A 14 17.82 17.86 -4.84
CA PRO A 14 18.76 18.68 -4.08
C PRO A 14 18.98 18.16 -2.64
N LEU A 15 20.21 18.34 -2.12
CA LEU A 15 20.61 17.82 -0.80
C LEU A 15 19.74 18.36 0.35
N ASP A 16 19.39 19.65 0.31
CA ASP A 16 18.52 20.33 1.27
C ASP A 16 17.12 19.71 1.35
N VAL A 17 16.56 19.35 0.20
CA VAL A 17 15.25 18.65 0.12
C VAL A 17 15.35 17.25 0.75
N ARG A 18 16.45 16.54 0.52
CA ARG A 18 16.69 15.21 1.11
C ARG A 18 16.86 15.28 2.62
N ILE A 19 17.59 16.29 3.12
CA ILE A 19 17.77 16.51 4.55
C ILE A 19 16.44 16.88 5.22
N ALA A 20 15.64 17.74 4.59
CA ALA A 20 14.32 18.11 5.08
C ALA A 20 13.42 16.87 5.20
N TRP A 21 13.44 16.00 4.19
CA TRP A 21 12.69 14.75 4.22
C TRP A 21 13.19 13.79 5.32
N LEU A 22 14.51 13.57 5.43
CA LEU A 22 15.08 12.72 6.47
C LEU A 22 14.69 13.19 7.88
N ARG A 23 14.67 14.50 8.11
CA ARG A 23 14.22 15.09 9.39
C ARG A 23 12.73 14.87 9.63
N GLN A 24 11.92 14.88 8.59
CA GLN A 24 10.48 14.64 8.69
C GLN A 24 10.17 13.17 9.02
N VAL A 25 10.91 12.23 8.40
CA VAL A 25 10.71 10.78 8.59
C VAL A 25 11.36 10.28 9.89
N HIS A 26 12.45 10.94 10.31
CA HIS A 26 13.20 10.61 11.51
C HIS A 26 13.37 11.84 12.41
N PRO A 27 12.30 12.34 13.04
CA PRO A 27 12.33 13.60 13.81
C PRO A 27 13.28 13.57 15.03
N TYR A 28 13.65 12.39 15.48
CA TYR A 28 14.57 12.19 16.62
C TYR A 28 15.99 11.79 16.22
N ALA A 29 16.28 11.68 14.90
CA ALA A 29 17.62 11.32 14.45
C ALA A 29 18.51 12.56 14.36
N ASP A 30 19.71 12.48 14.94
CA ASP A 30 20.78 13.46 14.71
C ASP A 30 21.38 13.23 13.31
N ILE A 31 20.90 14.01 12.35
CA ILE A 31 21.35 13.95 10.95
C ILE A 31 22.53 14.89 10.81
N ARG A 32 23.75 14.32 10.75
CA ARG A 32 25.00 15.05 10.50
C ARG A 32 25.43 14.88 9.07
N ILE A 33 25.69 15.99 8.39
CA ILE A 33 26.34 15.99 7.09
C ILE A 33 27.83 15.94 7.37
N GLY A 34 28.46 14.80 7.02
CA GLY A 34 29.91 14.66 7.12
C GLY A 34 30.58 15.36 5.93
N GLU A 35 31.70 16.07 6.17
CA GLU A 35 32.59 16.46 5.09
C GLU A 35 33.13 15.18 4.43
N GLY A 36 32.91 15.07 3.12
CA GLY A 36 33.05 13.88 2.31
C GLY A 36 34.39 13.16 2.45
N ARG A 37 34.44 12.17 3.31
CA ARG A 37 35.46 11.14 3.27
C ARG A 37 34.99 10.10 2.25
N ALA A 38 35.76 9.86 1.20
CA ALA A 38 35.42 8.83 0.24
C ALA A 38 35.10 7.51 0.97
N LEU A 39 33.95 6.91 0.66
CA LEU A 39 33.59 5.61 1.22
C LEU A 39 34.65 4.58 0.79
N PRO A 40 35.02 3.63 1.67
CA PRO A 40 35.84 2.49 1.28
C PRO A 40 35.28 1.84 0.01
N GLU A 41 36.16 1.39 -0.88
CA GLU A 41 35.77 0.81 -2.17
C GLU A 41 34.76 -0.34 -2.01
N GLU A 42 34.90 -1.15 -0.99
CA GLU A 42 33.96 -2.24 -0.66
C GLU A 42 32.56 -1.74 -0.35
N VAL A 43 32.43 -0.66 0.44
CA VAL A 43 31.15 -0.04 0.78
C VAL A 43 30.51 0.60 -0.46
N ARG A 44 31.32 1.18 -1.32
CA ARG A 44 30.89 1.76 -2.58
C ARG A 44 30.38 0.68 -3.55
N ALA A 45 31.13 -0.43 -3.70
CA ALA A 45 30.75 -1.55 -4.53
C ALA A 45 29.43 -2.19 -4.04
N GLU A 46 29.26 -2.38 -2.73
CA GLU A 46 28.02 -2.90 -2.14
C GLU A 46 26.85 -1.92 -2.37
N SER A 47 27.06 -0.62 -2.21
CA SER A 47 26.04 0.40 -2.47
C SER A 47 25.59 0.39 -3.94
N LEU A 48 26.51 0.21 -4.88
CA LEU A 48 26.19 0.07 -6.30
C LEU A 48 25.43 -1.23 -6.59
N ALA A 49 25.82 -2.34 -5.97
CA ALA A 49 25.13 -3.62 -6.12
C ALA A 49 23.69 -3.57 -5.58
N ILE A 50 23.47 -2.92 -4.43
CA ILE A 50 22.14 -2.69 -3.86
C ILE A 50 21.29 -1.83 -4.82
N ARG A 51 21.85 -0.78 -5.39
CA ARG A 51 21.13 0.07 -6.38
C ARG A 51 20.76 -0.67 -7.66
N ALA A 52 21.65 -1.55 -8.11
CA ALA A 52 21.42 -2.33 -9.32
C ALA A 52 20.31 -3.37 -9.14
N ASP A 53 20.25 -4.03 -7.99
CA ASP A 53 19.24 -5.04 -7.67
C ASP A 53 18.96 -5.07 -6.14
N PRO A 54 18.08 -4.18 -5.66
CA PRO A 54 17.73 -4.13 -4.25
C PRO A 54 16.99 -5.38 -3.77
N VAL A 55 16.27 -6.07 -4.66
CA VAL A 55 15.54 -7.31 -4.32
C VAL A 55 16.53 -8.43 -3.99
N ARG A 56 17.56 -8.59 -4.81
CA ARG A 56 18.62 -9.58 -4.57
C ARG A 56 19.45 -9.30 -3.31
N ARG A 57 19.54 -8.03 -2.93
CA ARG A 57 20.29 -7.55 -1.75
C ARG A 57 19.37 -7.16 -0.59
N TRP A 58 18.14 -7.68 -0.56
CA TRP A 58 17.12 -7.28 0.40
C TRP A 58 17.58 -7.36 1.85
N SER A 59 18.26 -8.43 2.22
CA SER A 59 18.77 -8.65 3.60
C SER A 59 19.88 -7.67 4.02
N SER A 60 20.54 -7.02 3.05
CA SER A 60 21.55 -5.99 3.33
C SER A 60 20.93 -4.60 3.56
N LEU A 61 19.63 -4.43 3.28
CA LEU A 61 18.94 -3.16 3.45
C LEU A 61 18.52 -2.96 4.90
N HIS A 62 18.65 -1.73 5.37
CA HIS A 62 18.06 -1.35 6.66
C HIS A 62 16.52 -1.51 6.63
N PRO A 63 15.86 -2.01 7.69
CA PRO A 63 14.41 -2.26 7.70
C PRO A 63 13.54 -1.09 7.24
N VAL A 64 13.89 0.14 7.60
CA VAL A 64 13.19 1.35 7.13
C VAL A 64 13.27 1.50 5.61
N VAL A 65 14.42 1.18 5.01
CA VAL A 65 14.62 1.19 3.57
C VAL A 65 13.81 0.07 2.93
N GLN A 66 13.82 -1.13 3.50
CA GLN A 66 12.98 -2.24 3.06
C GLN A 66 11.51 -1.82 3.02
N GLY A 67 10.98 -1.26 4.12
CA GLY A 67 9.60 -0.78 4.18
C GLY A 67 9.26 0.29 3.13
N GLY A 68 10.23 1.15 2.78
CA GLY A 68 10.11 2.12 1.70
C GLY A 68 10.16 1.52 0.30
N LEU A 69 10.84 0.39 0.12
CA LEU A 69 11.02 -0.31 -1.16
C LEU A 69 10.03 -1.46 -1.38
N THR A 70 9.30 -1.90 -0.35
CA THR A 70 8.30 -2.96 -0.45
C THR A 70 7.22 -2.59 -1.46
N ILE A 71 7.03 -3.41 -2.48
CA ILE A 71 5.94 -3.30 -3.45
C ILE A 71 4.64 -3.67 -2.74
N ARG A 72 3.70 -2.74 -2.68
CA ARG A 72 2.38 -2.94 -2.08
C ARG A 72 1.35 -3.26 -3.13
N VAL A 73 0.76 -4.45 -3.03
CA VAL A 73 -0.35 -4.90 -3.87
C VAL A 73 -1.62 -4.86 -3.03
N CYS A 74 -2.55 -4.00 -3.40
CA CYS A 74 -3.82 -3.84 -2.69
C CYS A 74 -4.94 -4.57 -3.44
N VAL A 75 -5.59 -5.51 -2.77
CA VAL A 75 -6.73 -6.25 -3.32
C VAL A 75 -8.02 -5.61 -2.83
N VAL A 76 -8.83 -5.12 -3.75
CA VAL A 76 -10.08 -4.42 -3.49
C VAL A 76 -11.25 -5.10 -4.21
N GLY A 77 -12.47 -4.68 -3.90
CA GLY A 77 -13.69 -5.19 -4.52
C GLY A 77 -14.83 -5.32 -3.52
N ALA A 78 -16.02 -5.57 -4.04
CA ALA A 78 -17.24 -5.75 -3.25
C ALA A 78 -17.13 -6.93 -2.26
N GLU A 79 -18.11 -7.04 -1.39
CA GLU A 79 -18.21 -8.18 -0.45
C GLU A 79 -18.32 -9.51 -1.19
N SER A 80 -17.81 -10.58 -0.59
CA SER A 80 -17.90 -11.95 -1.13
C SER A 80 -17.28 -12.14 -2.53
N THR A 81 -16.24 -11.36 -2.88
CA THR A 81 -15.53 -11.48 -4.16
C THR A 81 -14.22 -12.26 -4.05
N GLY A 82 -13.93 -12.86 -2.88
CA GLY A 82 -12.74 -13.69 -2.69
C GLY A 82 -11.44 -12.93 -2.45
N LYS A 83 -11.50 -11.63 -2.08
CA LYS A 83 -10.32 -10.80 -1.76
C LYS A 83 -9.38 -11.46 -0.76
N THR A 84 -9.88 -11.80 0.41
CA THR A 84 -9.09 -12.41 1.50
C THR A 84 -8.44 -13.72 1.04
N THR A 85 -9.18 -14.57 0.32
CA THR A 85 -8.65 -15.83 -0.22
C THR A 85 -7.51 -15.57 -1.22
N LEU A 86 -7.67 -14.58 -2.08
CA LEU A 86 -6.63 -14.20 -3.04
C LEU A 86 -5.39 -13.64 -2.32
N VAL A 87 -5.58 -12.76 -1.33
CA VAL A 87 -4.49 -12.20 -0.54
C VAL A 87 -3.72 -13.28 0.22
N ASP A 88 -4.42 -14.23 0.84
CA ASP A 88 -3.82 -15.37 1.54
C ASP A 88 -2.98 -16.24 0.60
N GLU A 89 -3.53 -16.57 -0.56
CA GLU A 89 -2.84 -17.42 -1.54
C GLU A 89 -1.62 -16.69 -2.15
N MET A 90 -1.74 -15.39 -2.48
CA MET A 90 -0.62 -14.61 -3.00
C MET A 90 0.50 -14.46 -1.96
N ALA A 91 0.16 -14.19 -0.71
CA ALA A 91 1.15 -14.11 0.37
C ALA A 91 1.88 -15.44 0.58
N ARG A 92 1.14 -16.57 0.51
CA ARG A 92 1.71 -17.92 0.59
C ARG A 92 2.64 -18.22 -0.59
N ARG A 93 2.23 -17.91 -1.84
CA ARG A 93 3.03 -18.12 -3.06
C ARG A 93 4.35 -17.36 -3.03
N HIS A 94 4.33 -16.13 -2.55
CA HIS A 94 5.50 -15.27 -2.50
C HIS A 94 6.27 -15.34 -1.17
N ALA A 95 5.86 -16.22 -0.24
CA ALA A 95 6.45 -16.35 1.11
C ALA A 95 6.62 -14.98 1.80
N THR A 96 5.57 -14.16 1.76
CA THR A 96 5.57 -12.80 2.29
C THR A 96 4.41 -12.53 3.24
N HIS A 97 4.42 -11.35 3.84
CA HIS A 97 3.38 -10.90 4.75
C HIS A 97 2.12 -10.46 4.00
N ARG A 98 1.00 -10.53 4.70
CA ARG A 98 -0.26 -9.93 4.31
C ARG A 98 -0.83 -9.06 5.41
N ILE A 99 -1.67 -8.11 5.02
CA ILE A 99 -2.48 -7.30 5.93
C ILE A 99 -3.93 -7.62 5.68
N GLY A 100 -4.66 -7.96 6.75
CA GLY A 100 -6.10 -8.18 6.70
C GLY A 100 -6.90 -6.87 6.70
N GLU A 101 -8.19 -6.97 6.45
CA GLU A 101 -9.14 -5.86 6.48
C GLU A 101 -9.47 -5.48 7.93
N TYR A 102 -8.88 -4.40 8.44
CA TYR A 102 -9.14 -3.94 9.80
C TYR A 102 -10.60 -3.52 10.02
N GLY A 103 -11.27 -3.02 9.00
CA GLY A 103 -12.70 -2.67 9.06
C GLY A 103 -13.58 -3.85 9.43
N ARG A 104 -13.24 -5.05 8.98
CA ARG A 104 -13.93 -6.29 9.36
C ARG A 104 -13.73 -6.60 10.84
N ASP A 105 -12.50 -6.55 11.33
CA ASP A 105 -12.17 -6.79 12.73
C ASP A 105 -12.87 -5.76 13.64
N TYR A 106 -12.87 -4.50 13.22
CA TYR A 106 -13.55 -3.42 13.92
C TYR A 106 -15.06 -3.65 14.00
N THR A 107 -15.69 -4.12 12.92
CA THR A 107 -17.12 -4.48 12.89
C THR A 107 -17.45 -5.61 13.88
N VAL A 108 -16.59 -6.63 13.93
CA VAL A 108 -16.74 -7.73 14.90
C VAL A 108 -16.64 -7.22 16.34
N MET A 109 -15.68 -6.33 16.63
CA MET A 109 -15.54 -5.71 17.95
C MET A 109 -16.77 -4.89 18.33
N LYS A 110 -17.31 -4.06 17.43
CA LYS A 110 -18.53 -3.30 17.67
C LYS A 110 -19.73 -4.20 17.96
N LYS A 111 -19.90 -5.28 17.20
CA LYS A 111 -20.97 -6.27 17.43
C LYS A 111 -20.84 -6.91 18.80
N SER A 112 -19.64 -7.33 19.16
CA SER A 112 -19.38 -7.94 20.48
C SER A 112 -19.65 -6.98 21.64
N ALA A 113 -19.43 -5.67 21.43
CA ALA A 113 -19.73 -4.62 22.40
C ALA A 113 -21.21 -4.20 22.42
N GLY A 114 -22.06 -4.73 21.53
CA GLY A 114 -23.47 -4.34 21.41
C GLY A 114 -23.68 -2.93 20.83
N THR A 115 -22.72 -2.39 20.09
CA THR A 115 -22.77 -1.02 19.54
C THR A 115 -22.77 -0.99 18.00
N ASN A 116 -23.05 -2.12 17.36
CA ASN A 116 -22.96 -2.27 15.91
C ASN A 116 -24.03 -1.50 15.11
N ASP A 117 -25.11 -1.05 15.77
CA ASP A 117 -26.20 -0.31 15.11
C ASP A 117 -25.91 1.20 14.99
N HIS A 118 -24.82 1.66 15.62
CA HIS A 118 -24.42 3.07 15.59
C HIS A 118 -23.04 3.21 14.97
N TRP A 119 -22.99 3.81 13.77
CA TRP A 119 -21.78 4.16 13.05
C TRP A 119 -21.67 5.66 12.91
N ASP A 120 -20.47 6.20 13.10
CA ASP A 120 -20.16 7.60 12.86
C ASP A 120 -18.86 7.77 12.08
N THR A 121 -18.58 9.00 11.65
CA THR A 121 -17.38 9.30 10.88
C THR A 121 -16.09 8.98 11.65
N ALA A 122 -16.08 9.10 12.97
CA ALA A 122 -14.89 8.80 13.79
C ALA A 122 -14.53 7.32 13.75
N ASP A 123 -15.51 6.42 13.63
CA ASP A 123 -15.26 4.98 13.41
C ASP A 123 -14.44 4.76 12.12
N PHE A 124 -14.88 5.36 11.03
CA PHE A 124 -14.22 5.20 9.72
C PHE A 124 -12.84 5.88 9.68
N VAL A 125 -12.68 7.03 10.32
CA VAL A 125 -11.37 7.67 10.51
C VAL A 125 -10.41 6.74 11.26
N ARG A 126 -10.88 6.09 12.32
CA ARG A 126 -10.08 5.12 13.07
C ARG A 126 -9.71 3.92 12.23
N ILE A 127 -10.67 3.34 11.49
CA ILE A 127 -10.44 2.20 10.59
C ILE A 127 -9.39 2.56 9.55
N ALA A 128 -9.54 3.69 8.86
CA ALA A 128 -8.63 4.12 7.81
C ALA A 128 -7.20 4.34 8.32
N ARG A 129 -7.04 4.98 9.49
CA ARG A 129 -5.73 5.21 10.11
C ARG A 129 -5.06 3.92 10.56
N GLU A 130 -5.83 3.02 11.18
CA GLU A 130 -5.29 1.76 11.67
C GLU A 130 -4.89 0.84 10.53
N GLN A 131 -5.67 0.77 9.44
CA GLN A 131 -5.30 0.06 8.22
C GLN A 131 -3.93 0.51 7.71
N GLN A 132 -3.72 1.82 7.57
CA GLN A 132 -2.42 2.36 7.13
C GLN A 132 -1.28 2.05 8.10
N ARG A 133 -1.54 2.15 9.41
CA ARG A 133 -0.55 1.84 10.44
C ARG A 133 -0.09 0.39 10.38
N MET A 134 -1.03 -0.54 10.22
CA MET A 134 -0.74 -1.98 10.08
C MET A 134 0.11 -2.25 8.84
N GLU A 135 -0.20 -1.61 7.72
CA GLU A 135 0.57 -1.73 6.47
C GLU A 135 2.01 -1.21 6.63
N ASP A 136 2.19 -0.05 7.28
CA ASP A 136 3.53 0.53 7.51
C ASP A 136 4.37 -0.36 8.44
N TYR A 137 3.76 -0.87 9.48
CA TYR A 137 4.44 -1.78 10.40
C TYR A 137 4.88 -3.07 9.71
N ALA A 138 3.98 -3.68 8.94
CA ALA A 138 4.29 -4.91 8.22
C ALA A 138 5.33 -4.72 7.13
N ALA A 139 5.31 -3.59 6.41
CA ALA A 139 6.27 -3.31 5.35
C ALA A 139 7.72 -3.28 5.82
N VAL A 140 7.97 -2.93 7.09
CA VAL A 140 9.33 -2.93 7.69
C VAL A 140 9.91 -4.34 7.79
N GLY A 141 9.07 -5.36 7.96
CA GLY A 141 9.49 -6.77 8.09
C GLY A 141 9.11 -7.63 6.89
N ALA A 142 8.37 -7.08 5.94
CA ALA A 142 8.00 -7.80 4.74
C ALA A 142 9.22 -8.01 3.82
N GLY A 143 9.12 -9.03 2.98
CA GLY A 143 10.00 -9.16 1.83
C GLY A 143 9.74 -8.04 0.78
N PRO A 144 10.20 -8.23 -0.45
CA PRO A 144 9.99 -7.25 -1.52
C PRO A 144 8.52 -7.03 -1.91
N LEU A 145 7.60 -7.81 -1.39
CA LEU A 145 6.16 -7.73 -1.63
C LEU A 145 5.38 -7.69 -0.33
N LEU A 146 4.25 -6.97 -0.33
CA LEU A 146 3.25 -6.96 0.73
C LEU A 146 1.87 -6.98 0.07
N PHE A 147 1.00 -7.89 0.48
CA PHE A 147 -0.38 -7.97 0.02
C PHE A 147 -1.32 -7.38 1.07
N CYS A 148 -2.15 -6.42 0.67
CA CYS A 148 -3.12 -5.74 1.52
C CYS A 148 -4.55 -6.16 1.11
N ASP A 149 -5.31 -6.68 2.07
CA ASP A 149 -6.75 -6.91 1.90
C ASP A 149 -7.47 -5.60 2.20
N THR A 150 -7.87 -4.90 1.17
CA THR A 150 -8.41 -3.55 1.14
C THR A 150 -7.40 -2.43 1.53
N ASP A 151 -7.88 -1.21 1.51
CA ASP A 151 -7.12 -0.01 1.84
C ASP A 151 -7.96 1.04 2.59
N ALA A 152 -7.33 2.13 3.00
CA ALA A 152 -8.01 3.23 3.67
C ALA A 152 -9.00 3.98 2.75
N MET A 153 -8.83 3.92 1.40
CA MET A 153 -9.79 4.53 0.47
C MET A 153 -11.07 3.68 0.35
N THR A 154 -10.94 2.36 0.41
CA THR A 154 -12.08 1.45 0.56
C THR A 154 -12.92 1.83 1.78
N THR A 155 -12.28 2.26 2.88
CA THR A 155 -12.99 2.75 4.07
C THR A 155 -13.86 3.98 3.77
N ALA A 156 -13.43 4.87 2.86
CA ALA A 156 -14.25 6.01 2.43
C ALA A 156 -15.50 5.56 1.65
N LEU A 157 -15.39 4.53 0.81
CA LEU A 157 -16.55 3.95 0.13
C LEU A 157 -17.54 3.32 1.10
N TRP A 158 -17.04 2.66 2.14
CA TRP A 158 -17.89 2.13 3.21
C TRP A 158 -18.54 3.24 4.03
N HIS A 159 -17.83 4.33 4.33
CA HIS A 159 -18.40 5.51 4.98
C HIS A 159 -19.58 6.06 4.17
N GLU A 160 -19.37 6.29 2.87
CA GLU A 160 -20.42 6.73 1.95
C GLU A 160 -21.63 5.79 1.99
N ARG A 161 -21.38 4.49 1.97
CA ARG A 161 -22.43 3.45 1.99
C ARG A 161 -23.21 3.41 3.30
N TYR A 162 -22.54 3.53 4.45
CA TYR A 162 -23.18 3.41 5.77
C TYR A 162 -23.86 4.70 6.22
N LEU A 163 -23.26 5.86 5.91
CA LEU A 163 -23.75 7.17 6.39
C LEU A 163 -24.42 8.02 5.30
N GLY A 164 -24.45 7.55 4.06
CA GLY A 164 -25.11 8.23 2.93
C GLY A 164 -24.44 9.54 2.54
N SER A 165 -23.20 9.77 2.95
CA SER A 165 -22.47 11.01 2.68
C SER A 165 -20.96 10.76 2.55
N HIS A 166 -20.26 11.62 1.81
CA HIS A 166 -18.81 11.62 1.72
C HIS A 166 -18.15 12.21 2.97
N SER A 167 -16.97 11.72 3.30
CA SER A 167 -16.12 12.29 4.36
C SER A 167 -14.78 12.71 3.79
N SER A 168 -14.56 14.01 3.68
CA SER A 168 -13.29 14.56 3.21
C SER A 168 -12.10 14.16 4.09
N GLU A 169 -12.33 13.90 5.38
CA GLU A 169 -11.27 13.43 6.29
C GLU A 169 -10.87 11.99 5.96
N VAL A 170 -11.83 11.07 5.80
CA VAL A 170 -11.56 9.66 5.48
C VAL A 170 -10.92 9.55 4.09
N GLU A 171 -11.44 10.28 3.10
CA GLU A 171 -10.87 10.33 1.75
C GLU A 171 -9.43 10.87 1.77
N ARG A 172 -9.16 11.95 2.52
CA ARG A 172 -7.82 12.49 2.65
C ARG A 172 -6.85 11.44 3.21
N ILE A 173 -7.25 10.67 4.21
CA ILE A 173 -6.43 9.57 4.74
C ILE A 173 -6.17 8.54 3.64
N GLY A 174 -7.18 8.10 2.91
CA GLY A 174 -7.05 7.15 1.79
C GLY A 174 -6.09 7.64 0.71
N ARG A 175 -6.16 8.94 0.35
CA ARG A 175 -5.30 9.56 -0.68
C ARG A 175 -3.84 9.74 -0.25
N MET A 176 -3.54 9.70 1.04
CA MET A 176 -2.15 9.79 1.54
C MET A 176 -1.34 8.52 1.24
N ARG A 177 -1.98 7.42 0.89
CA ARG A 177 -1.34 6.14 0.56
C ARG A 177 -1.41 5.88 -0.93
N THR A 178 -0.29 5.46 -1.50
CA THR A 178 -0.19 4.93 -2.86
C THR A 178 0.18 3.46 -2.82
N TYR A 179 -0.31 2.71 -3.80
CA TYR A 179 0.00 1.30 -4.01
C TYR A 179 0.69 1.12 -5.36
N ASP A 180 1.51 0.08 -5.48
CA ASP A 180 2.19 -0.20 -6.73
C ASP A 180 1.26 -0.93 -7.72
N LEU A 181 0.23 -1.61 -7.18
CA LEU A 181 -0.81 -2.29 -7.96
C LEU A 181 -2.09 -2.37 -7.14
N PHE A 182 -3.22 -2.03 -7.77
CA PHE A 182 -4.53 -2.43 -7.30
C PHE A 182 -5.01 -3.67 -8.05
N VAL A 183 -5.62 -4.60 -7.33
CA VAL A 183 -6.26 -5.80 -7.88
C VAL A 183 -7.74 -5.72 -7.53
N LEU A 184 -8.59 -5.50 -8.51
CA LEU A 184 -10.03 -5.52 -8.35
C LEU A 184 -10.56 -6.93 -8.55
N CYS A 185 -11.14 -7.52 -7.52
CA CYS A 185 -11.84 -8.81 -7.64
C CYS A 185 -13.20 -8.62 -8.27
N ASP A 186 -13.47 -9.36 -9.36
CA ASP A 186 -14.76 -9.37 -10.04
C ASP A 186 -15.86 -10.05 -9.19
N ILE A 187 -17.10 -9.78 -9.55
CA ILE A 187 -18.31 -10.33 -8.89
C ILE A 187 -18.79 -11.65 -9.53
N ASP A 188 -17.91 -12.37 -10.19
CA ASP A 188 -18.17 -13.60 -10.95
C ASP A 188 -18.33 -14.87 -10.10
N ILE A 189 -17.99 -14.81 -8.80
CA ILE A 189 -18.21 -15.94 -7.88
C ILE A 189 -19.51 -15.78 -7.09
N PRO A 190 -20.14 -16.88 -6.62
CA PRO A 190 -21.37 -16.80 -5.82
C PRO A 190 -21.21 -15.93 -4.58
N TRP A 191 -22.26 -15.21 -4.22
CA TRP A 191 -22.30 -14.48 -2.96
C TRP A 191 -22.54 -15.46 -1.79
N GLU A 192 -21.74 -15.32 -0.74
CA GLU A 192 -21.87 -16.09 0.49
C GLU A 192 -22.20 -15.18 1.66
N ALA A 193 -23.27 -15.51 2.40
CA ALA A 193 -23.66 -14.80 3.59
C ALA A 193 -22.67 -15.03 4.73
N ASP A 194 -22.34 -13.99 5.48
CA ASP A 194 -21.70 -14.11 6.78
C ASP A 194 -22.24 -13.07 7.77
N ALA A 195 -21.74 -13.10 9.01
CA ALA A 195 -22.28 -12.30 10.12
C ALA A 195 -22.09 -10.78 9.94
N VAL A 196 -21.26 -10.33 9.01
CA VAL A 196 -20.90 -8.91 8.83
C VAL A 196 -21.22 -8.35 7.45
N ARG A 197 -21.62 -9.20 6.48
CA ARG A 197 -21.91 -8.80 5.10
C ARG A 197 -23.30 -8.21 4.96
N LEU A 198 -23.38 -7.15 4.16
CA LEU A 198 -24.64 -6.58 3.68
C LEU A 198 -25.27 -7.50 2.61
N GLY A 199 -26.50 -7.28 2.20
CA GLY A 199 -27.18 -8.14 1.23
C GLY A 199 -26.51 -8.19 -0.16
N ALA A 200 -26.82 -9.25 -0.91
CA ALA A 200 -26.27 -9.48 -2.26
C ALA A 200 -26.59 -8.34 -3.24
N GLU A 201 -27.67 -7.62 -3.02
CA GLU A 201 -28.13 -6.50 -3.86
C GLU A 201 -27.18 -5.31 -3.87
N THR A 202 -26.35 -5.15 -2.86
CA THR A 202 -25.37 -4.05 -2.78
C THR A 202 -24.07 -4.33 -3.54
N ARG A 203 -23.88 -5.59 -3.94
CA ARG A 203 -22.62 -6.07 -4.51
C ARG A 203 -22.30 -5.43 -5.85
N SER A 204 -23.27 -5.36 -6.76
CA SER A 204 -23.09 -4.74 -8.08
C SER A 204 -22.80 -3.25 -7.96
N THR A 205 -23.58 -2.52 -7.18
CA THR A 205 -23.37 -1.09 -6.94
C THR A 205 -21.99 -0.80 -6.34
N MET A 206 -21.54 -1.60 -5.38
CA MET A 206 -20.21 -1.44 -4.82
C MET A 206 -19.12 -1.78 -5.83
N HIS A 207 -19.32 -2.78 -6.68
CA HIS A 207 -18.36 -3.12 -7.73
C HIS A 207 -18.22 -1.97 -8.74
N GLU A 208 -19.32 -1.38 -9.19
CA GLU A 208 -19.34 -0.21 -10.05
C GLU A 208 -18.59 0.97 -9.41
N ARG A 209 -18.80 1.19 -8.12
CA ARG A 209 -18.12 2.27 -7.39
C ARG A 209 -16.61 2.02 -7.25
N PHE A 210 -16.16 0.76 -7.10
CA PHE A 210 -14.74 0.42 -7.17
C PHE A 210 -14.15 0.63 -8.57
N LEU A 211 -14.87 0.29 -9.62
CA LEU A 211 -14.44 0.57 -10.99
C LEU A 211 -14.27 2.07 -11.22
N GLU A 212 -15.23 2.89 -10.81
CA GLU A 212 -15.15 4.35 -10.90
C GLU A 212 -13.93 4.88 -10.12
N LEU A 213 -13.75 4.45 -8.87
CA LEU A 213 -12.61 4.83 -8.04
C LEU A 213 -11.28 4.57 -8.77
N LEU A 214 -11.09 3.36 -9.29
CA LEU A 214 -9.83 2.96 -9.91
C LEU A 214 -9.60 3.58 -11.29
N THR A 215 -10.67 3.90 -12.03
CA THR A 215 -10.56 4.46 -13.38
C THR A 215 -10.49 5.98 -13.40
N VAL A 216 -11.13 6.64 -12.44
CA VAL A 216 -11.30 8.11 -12.45
C VAL A 216 -10.51 8.80 -11.35
N GLU A 217 -10.51 8.24 -10.14
CA GLU A 217 -9.96 8.92 -8.97
C GLU A 217 -8.52 8.50 -8.64
N ARG A 218 -8.08 7.33 -9.12
CA ARG A 218 -6.74 6.78 -8.87
C ARG A 218 -5.89 6.81 -10.13
N THR A 219 -4.59 6.89 -9.95
CA THR A 219 -3.61 6.93 -11.06
C THR A 219 -2.67 5.72 -11.05
N GLU A 220 -2.76 4.91 -10.00
CA GLU A 220 -1.95 3.71 -9.87
C GLU A 220 -2.41 2.63 -10.86
N PRO A 221 -1.50 1.76 -11.31
CA PRO A 221 -1.85 0.60 -12.11
C PRO A 221 -2.89 -0.28 -11.41
N TRP A 222 -3.84 -0.82 -12.18
CA TRP A 222 -4.80 -1.77 -11.65
C TRP A 222 -5.17 -2.85 -12.66
N VAL A 223 -5.66 -3.98 -12.15
CA VAL A 223 -6.12 -5.12 -12.94
C VAL A 223 -7.42 -5.67 -12.37
N LEU A 224 -8.36 -6.02 -13.26
CA LEU A 224 -9.56 -6.79 -12.91
C LEU A 224 -9.22 -8.29 -12.98
N VAL A 225 -9.53 -9.02 -11.91
CA VAL A 225 -9.30 -10.47 -11.87
C VAL A 225 -10.60 -11.24 -11.67
N SER A 226 -10.78 -12.31 -12.44
CA SER A 226 -11.97 -13.17 -12.44
C SER A 226 -11.60 -14.65 -12.51
N GLY A 227 -12.58 -15.53 -12.37
CA GLY A 227 -12.41 -16.97 -12.44
C GLY A 227 -11.99 -17.60 -11.10
N SER A 228 -11.34 -18.75 -11.19
CA SER A 228 -10.84 -19.49 -10.04
C SER A 228 -9.70 -18.75 -9.32
N VAL A 229 -9.46 -19.09 -8.04
CA VAL A 229 -8.33 -18.53 -7.27
C VAL A 229 -7.01 -18.68 -8.03
N TRP A 230 -6.79 -19.82 -8.68
CA TRP A 230 -5.58 -20.04 -9.47
C TRP A 230 -5.47 -19.06 -10.64
N GLN A 231 -6.52 -18.85 -11.42
CA GLN A 231 -6.54 -17.90 -12.54
C GLN A 231 -6.28 -16.47 -12.08
N ARG A 232 -6.90 -16.07 -10.97
CA ARG A 232 -6.69 -14.75 -10.35
C ARG A 232 -5.25 -14.56 -9.91
N CYS A 233 -4.65 -15.58 -9.27
CA CYS A 233 -3.24 -15.54 -8.88
C CYS A 233 -2.30 -15.38 -10.08
N GLU A 234 -2.52 -16.13 -11.16
CA GLU A 234 -1.71 -16.03 -12.38
C GLU A 234 -1.80 -14.63 -13.00
N ALA A 235 -2.99 -14.03 -13.02
CA ALA A 235 -3.16 -12.66 -13.49
C ALA A 235 -2.40 -11.64 -12.63
N VAL A 236 -2.44 -11.78 -11.30
CA VAL A 236 -1.69 -10.92 -10.37
C VAL A 236 -0.19 -11.13 -10.53
N ASP A 237 0.28 -12.38 -10.65
CA ASP A 237 1.69 -12.69 -10.85
C ASP A 237 2.23 -12.07 -12.15
N ALA A 238 1.45 -12.11 -13.23
CA ALA A 238 1.81 -11.47 -14.50
C ALA A 238 1.97 -9.95 -14.35
N GLU A 239 1.07 -9.28 -13.62
CA GLU A 239 1.18 -7.84 -13.38
C GLU A 239 2.36 -7.49 -12.47
N ILE A 240 2.62 -8.26 -11.42
CA ILE A 240 3.80 -8.09 -10.56
C ILE A 240 5.09 -8.26 -11.37
N ALA A 241 5.14 -9.27 -12.26
CA ALA A 241 6.29 -9.47 -13.14
C ALA A 241 6.48 -8.29 -14.10
N ARG A 242 5.40 -7.75 -14.67
CA ARG A 242 5.41 -6.55 -15.52
C ARG A 242 5.94 -5.33 -14.76
N LEU A 243 5.45 -5.10 -13.55
CA LEU A 243 5.94 -4.02 -12.69
C LEU A 243 7.45 -4.16 -12.41
N ARG A 244 7.93 -5.36 -12.11
CA ARG A 244 9.35 -5.62 -11.86
C ARG A 244 10.22 -5.41 -13.09
N LEU A 245 9.74 -5.75 -14.28
CA LEU A 245 10.46 -5.52 -15.55
C LEU A 245 10.56 -4.05 -15.92
N LEU A 246 9.54 -3.27 -15.56
CA LEU A 246 9.55 -1.81 -15.74
C LEU A 246 10.42 -1.09 -14.69
N THR A 247 10.95 -1.82 -13.70
CA THR A 247 11.51 -1.26 -12.47
C THR A 247 12.88 -1.79 -12.06
N PRO A 248 13.96 -1.78 -12.84
CA PRO A 248 15.25 -1.97 -12.17
C PRO A 248 15.76 -0.73 -11.42
N ALA A 249 15.52 0.48 -11.86
CA ALA A 249 16.01 1.68 -11.18
C ALA A 249 15.09 2.90 -11.31
N ALA A 250 14.29 2.99 -12.36
CA ALA A 250 13.56 4.22 -12.70
C ALA A 250 12.24 4.38 -11.96
N MET A 251 11.54 3.29 -11.59
CA MET A 251 10.29 3.37 -10.82
C MET A 251 10.53 3.75 -9.36
N TYR A 252 11.63 3.32 -8.76
CA TYR A 252 11.99 3.78 -7.42
C TYR A 252 12.27 5.29 -7.37
N ALA A 253 12.70 5.88 -8.49
CA ALA A 253 12.94 7.31 -8.58
C ALA A 253 11.66 8.13 -8.86
N ALA A 254 10.72 7.60 -9.62
CA ALA A 254 9.62 8.41 -10.17
C ALA A 254 8.28 8.28 -9.42
N SER A 255 7.92 7.11 -8.88
CA SER A 255 6.56 6.88 -8.38
C SER A 255 6.35 7.21 -6.91
N ARG A 256 7.36 7.08 -6.07
CA ARG A 256 7.23 7.34 -4.62
C ARG A 256 7.68 8.74 -4.18
N TRP A 257 8.32 9.50 -5.06
CA TRP A 257 8.79 10.85 -4.76
C TRP A 257 7.90 11.96 -5.33
N ARG A 258 6.70 11.67 -5.77
CA ARG A 258 5.69 12.73 -5.86
C ARG A 258 5.30 13.13 -4.43
N VAL A 259 6.20 13.85 -3.78
CA VAL A 259 5.80 14.80 -2.75
C VAL A 259 4.69 15.59 -3.41
N ASN A 260 3.48 15.52 -2.87
CA ASN A 260 2.42 16.43 -3.24
C ASN A 260 3.03 17.82 -3.19
N GLY A 261 3.36 18.35 -4.35
CA GLY A 261 3.78 19.71 -4.47
C GLY A 261 2.67 20.54 -3.89
N ALA A 262 2.92 21.10 -2.73
CA ALA A 262 2.16 22.23 -2.27
C ALA A 262 2.20 23.21 -3.42
N ALA A 263 1.06 23.41 -4.04
CA ALA A 263 0.85 24.54 -4.92
C ALA A 263 1.21 25.76 -4.12
N ALA A 264 2.38 26.33 -4.39
CA ALA A 264 2.66 27.71 -4.08
C ALA A 264 1.85 28.52 -5.07
N GLY A 265 0.91 29.26 -4.56
CA GLY A 265 0.10 30.24 -5.24
C GLY A 265 -0.58 31.07 -4.19
#